data_703af0f09cd493c0e5bd91b5de4ff0f0
#
_entry.id   703af0f09cd493c0e5bd91b5de4ff0f0
#
_cell.length_a   1.000
_cell.length_b   1.000
_cell.length_c   1.000
_cell.angle_alpha   90.00
_cell.angle_beta   90.00
_cell.angle_gamma   90.00
#
_symmetry.space_group_name_H-M   'P 1'
#
loop_
_entity.id
_entity.type
_entity.pdbx_description
1 polymer ?
#
loop_
_entity_poly.entity_id
_entity_poly.type
_entity_poly.pdbx_seq_one_letter_code
_entity_poly.pdbx_strand_id
1 'polypeptide(L)'
;MRGHKDMSQIKAVISGVGLWTPEHSVTNDELVESYNAFAEKFNAEHVDSIADGSVEAKPLSSVEFIEKASGIKSRYVYVKEGILDPDRMTPNIPLRAEDELSDQAEISLKAAKKALTAAQKSATDVDAVIVSCAYTQRYYPAIAIEVQNALGIEGFGFDMLVACSSATFA
;
A
#
# COMPACT_ATOMS: atom_id res chain seq x y z
N MET A 1 -46.01 15.16 11.64
CA MET A 1 -45.75 14.12 10.64
C MET A 1 -44.54 14.54 9.82
N ARG A 2 -43.39 13.92 10.02
CA ARG A 2 -42.22 14.13 9.15
C ARG A 2 -42.49 13.33 7.87
N GLY A 3 -42.68 14.01 6.73
CA GLY A 3 -42.86 13.35 5.46
C GLY A 3 -41.69 12.41 5.17
N HIS A 4 -41.96 11.18 4.76
CA HIS A 4 -40.96 10.28 4.20
C HIS A 4 -40.39 10.98 2.96
N LYS A 5 -39.14 11.47 3.06
CA LYS A 5 -38.36 11.81 1.87
C LYS A 5 -38.20 10.53 1.06
N ASP A 6 -38.66 10.57 -0.17
CA ASP A 6 -38.47 9.47 -1.11
C ASP A 6 -36.96 9.24 -1.30
N MET A 7 -36.45 8.15 -0.71
CA MET A 7 -35.03 7.76 -0.76
C MET A 7 -34.61 7.28 -2.17
N SER A 8 -35.56 7.07 -3.07
CA SER A 8 -35.31 6.60 -4.45
C SER A 8 -34.54 7.60 -5.33
N GLN A 9 -34.35 8.84 -4.85
CA GLN A 9 -33.64 9.90 -5.58
C GLN A 9 -32.30 10.31 -5.02
N ILE A 10 -31.79 9.65 -3.97
CA ILE A 10 -30.45 9.91 -3.46
C ILE A 10 -29.43 9.22 -4.38
N LYS A 11 -28.74 10.02 -5.18
CA LYS A 11 -27.63 9.53 -6.03
C LYS A 11 -26.32 9.76 -5.33
N ALA A 12 -25.55 8.68 -5.14
CA ALA A 12 -24.14 8.79 -4.76
C ALA A 12 -23.32 9.17 -6.00
N VAL A 13 -22.39 10.10 -5.85
CA VAL A 13 -21.49 10.56 -6.93
C VAL A 13 -20.06 10.64 -6.42
N ILE A 14 -19.10 10.38 -7.31
CA ILE A 14 -17.70 10.66 -7.06
C ILE A 14 -17.46 12.12 -7.43
N SER A 15 -17.22 12.98 -6.44
CA SER A 15 -17.02 14.42 -6.62
C SER A 15 -15.57 14.80 -6.94
N GLY A 16 -14.60 13.98 -6.55
CA GLY A 16 -13.18 14.19 -6.81
C GLY A 16 -12.34 12.97 -6.51
N VAL A 17 -11.22 12.88 -7.16
CA VAL A 17 -10.23 11.81 -6.95
C VAL A 17 -8.84 12.42 -6.70
N GLY A 18 -8.03 11.75 -5.92
CA GLY A 18 -6.65 12.13 -5.64
C GLY A 18 -5.74 10.92 -5.62
N LEU A 19 -4.60 11.01 -6.28
CA LEU A 19 -3.58 9.99 -6.33
C LEU A 19 -2.28 10.54 -5.74
N TRP A 20 -1.65 9.73 -4.89
CA TRP A 20 -0.27 9.92 -4.51
C TRP A 20 0.53 8.67 -4.91
N THR A 21 1.68 8.88 -5.50
CA THR A 21 2.59 7.81 -5.95
C THR A 21 3.94 8.05 -5.29
N PRO A 22 4.58 7.02 -4.72
CA PRO A 22 5.95 7.12 -4.22
C PRO A 22 6.93 7.60 -5.31
N GLU A 23 8.00 8.27 -4.90
CA GLU A 23 9.02 8.78 -5.82
C GLU A 23 9.92 7.67 -6.37
N HIS A 24 10.08 6.58 -5.61
CA HIS A 24 10.93 5.47 -5.98
C HIS A 24 10.17 4.41 -6.76
N SER A 25 10.84 3.80 -7.72
CA SER A 25 10.35 2.62 -8.44
C SER A 25 11.42 1.53 -8.49
N VAL A 26 10.95 0.30 -8.65
CA VAL A 26 11.78 -0.88 -8.89
C VAL A 26 11.33 -1.51 -10.21
N THR A 27 12.27 -1.67 -11.14
CA THR A 27 12.04 -2.33 -12.44
C THR A 27 12.12 -3.85 -12.29
N ASN A 28 11.68 -4.58 -13.32
CA ASN A 28 11.86 -6.04 -13.34
C ASN A 28 13.32 -6.43 -13.45
N ASP A 29 14.14 -5.65 -14.20
CA ASP A 29 15.58 -5.91 -14.31
C ASP A 29 16.26 -5.84 -12.96
N GLU A 30 16.06 -4.75 -12.19
CA GLU A 30 16.61 -4.59 -10.85
C GLU A 30 16.16 -5.72 -9.90
N LEU A 31 14.89 -6.13 -10.00
CA LEU A 31 14.33 -7.17 -9.14
C LEU A 31 14.90 -8.56 -9.48
N VAL A 32 15.04 -8.87 -10.77
CA VAL A 32 15.60 -10.13 -11.25
C VAL A 32 17.08 -10.23 -10.91
N GLU A 33 17.86 -9.16 -11.09
CA GLU A 33 19.27 -9.09 -10.70
C GLU A 33 19.43 -9.39 -9.21
N SER A 34 18.70 -8.70 -8.36
CA SER A 34 18.74 -8.90 -6.90
C SER A 34 18.32 -10.33 -6.50
N TYR A 35 17.22 -10.83 -7.04
CA TYR A 35 16.74 -12.17 -6.72
C TYR A 35 17.70 -13.26 -7.21
N ASN A 36 18.24 -13.13 -8.41
CA ASN A 36 19.18 -14.12 -8.96
C ASN A 36 20.48 -14.16 -8.15
N ALA A 37 20.99 -13.00 -7.74
CA ALA A 37 22.14 -12.94 -6.83
C ALA A 37 21.87 -13.67 -5.50
N PHE A 38 20.69 -13.48 -4.91
CA PHE A 38 20.26 -14.24 -3.73
C PHE A 38 20.16 -15.76 -4.02
N ALA A 39 19.53 -16.15 -5.14
CA ALA A 39 19.33 -17.56 -5.48
C ALA A 39 20.67 -18.27 -5.74
N GLU A 40 21.59 -17.64 -6.46
CA GLU A 40 22.93 -18.17 -6.71
C GLU A 40 23.73 -18.37 -5.41
N LYS A 41 23.72 -17.36 -4.53
CA LYS A 41 24.36 -17.43 -3.22
C LYS A 41 23.77 -18.55 -2.37
N PHE A 42 22.43 -18.62 -2.27
CA PHE A 42 21.72 -19.67 -1.54
C PHE A 42 22.09 -21.06 -2.05
N ASN A 43 22.06 -21.25 -3.38
CA ASN A 43 22.39 -22.55 -3.98
C ASN A 43 23.84 -22.95 -3.74
N ALA A 44 24.77 -21.99 -3.78
CA ALA A 44 26.19 -22.23 -3.50
C ALA A 44 26.44 -22.59 -2.03
N GLU A 45 25.73 -21.98 -1.10
CA GLU A 45 25.82 -22.27 0.33
C GLU A 45 25.19 -23.62 0.73
N HIS A 46 24.27 -24.16 -0.09
CA HIS A 46 23.49 -25.38 0.21
C HIS A 46 23.75 -26.52 -0.77
N VAL A 47 24.92 -26.55 -1.44
CA VAL A 47 25.24 -27.55 -2.48
C VAL A 47 25.00 -28.99 -2.01
N ASP A 48 25.50 -29.36 -0.83
CA ASP A 48 25.39 -30.73 -0.31
C ASP A 48 23.91 -31.07 0.02
N SER A 49 23.18 -30.17 0.63
CA SER A 49 21.77 -30.35 1.00
C SER A 49 20.85 -30.36 -0.22
N ILE A 50 21.23 -29.69 -1.30
CA ILE A 50 20.53 -29.76 -2.58
C ILE A 50 20.80 -31.12 -3.26
N ALA A 51 22.06 -31.59 -3.20
CA ALA A 51 22.44 -32.85 -3.81
C ALA A 51 21.78 -34.07 -3.14
N ASP A 52 21.58 -34.04 -1.83
CA ASP A 52 20.90 -35.09 -1.08
C ASP A 52 19.36 -34.95 -1.05
N GLY A 53 18.82 -33.85 -1.61
CA GLY A 53 17.39 -33.57 -1.74
C GLY A 53 16.73 -33.06 -0.46
N SER A 54 17.47 -32.69 0.58
CA SER A 54 16.94 -32.12 1.84
C SER A 54 16.56 -30.65 1.71
N VAL A 55 17.13 -29.94 0.72
CA VAL A 55 16.84 -28.56 0.38
C VAL A 55 16.54 -28.44 -1.11
N GLU A 56 15.49 -27.71 -1.47
CA GLU A 56 15.18 -27.42 -2.87
C GLU A 56 16.02 -26.25 -3.38
N ALA A 57 16.66 -26.43 -4.54
CA ALA A 57 17.39 -25.34 -5.19
C ALA A 57 16.48 -24.18 -5.58
N LYS A 58 16.95 -22.96 -5.39
CA LYS A 58 16.23 -21.77 -5.83
C LYS A 58 16.39 -21.60 -7.35
N PRO A 59 15.29 -21.63 -8.14
CA PRO A 59 15.37 -21.38 -9.58
C PRO A 59 15.70 -19.91 -9.83
N LEU A 60 16.43 -19.62 -10.91
CA LEU A 60 16.62 -18.26 -11.37
C LEU A 60 15.32 -17.73 -12.01
N SER A 61 15.14 -16.43 -11.93
CA SER A 61 14.00 -15.72 -12.54
C SER A 61 14.44 -14.94 -13.79
N SER A 62 13.46 -14.45 -14.57
CA SER A 62 13.70 -13.58 -15.70
C SER A 62 12.64 -12.48 -15.80
N VAL A 63 12.97 -11.41 -16.51
CA VAL A 63 12.05 -10.30 -16.79
C VAL A 63 10.83 -10.81 -17.57
N GLU A 64 11.06 -11.67 -18.57
CA GLU A 64 10.01 -12.25 -19.40
C GLU A 64 9.03 -13.10 -18.58
N PHE A 65 9.55 -13.84 -17.58
CA PHE A 65 8.70 -14.62 -16.69
C PHE A 65 7.77 -13.71 -15.89
N ILE A 66 8.30 -12.63 -15.30
CA ILE A 66 7.50 -11.68 -14.51
C ILE A 66 6.46 -10.99 -15.39
N GLU A 67 6.83 -10.51 -16.58
CA GLU A 67 5.91 -9.82 -17.48
C GLU A 67 4.83 -10.76 -17.99
N LYS A 68 5.18 -11.98 -18.36
CA LYS A 68 4.22 -12.99 -18.82
C LYS A 68 3.22 -13.40 -17.72
N ALA A 69 3.70 -13.51 -16.48
CA ALA A 69 2.88 -13.95 -15.35
C ALA A 69 1.95 -12.84 -14.81
N SER A 70 2.38 -11.57 -14.86
CA SER A 70 1.70 -10.48 -14.18
C SER A 70 1.33 -9.28 -15.05
N GLY A 71 1.99 -9.10 -16.19
CA GLY A 71 1.90 -7.88 -17.00
C GLY A 71 2.61 -6.67 -16.38
N ILE A 72 3.25 -6.83 -15.21
CA ILE A 72 3.89 -5.73 -14.47
C ILE A 72 5.31 -5.52 -15.02
N LYS A 73 5.66 -4.28 -15.35
CA LYS A 73 6.99 -3.89 -15.82
C LYS A 73 7.83 -3.22 -14.73
N SER A 74 7.18 -2.49 -13.86
CA SER A 74 7.79 -1.83 -12.71
C SER A 74 6.77 -1.66 -11.59
N ARG A 75 7.24 -1.37 -10.38
CA ARG A 75 6.39 -1.07 -9.22
C ARG A 75 6.93 0.11 -8.45
N TYR A 76 6.02 0.96 -7.99
CA TYR A 76 6.39 2.02 -7.07
C TYR A 76 6.56 1.46 -5.67
N VAL A 77 7.57 1.98 -4.97
CA VAL A 77 7.90 1.56 -3.59
C VAL A 77 8.09 2.78 -2.71
N TYR A 78 7.61 2.72 -1.49
CA TYR A 78 7.69 3.82 -0.52
C TYR A 78 9.14 4.04 -0.06
N VAL A 79 9.84 2.96 0.26
CA VAL A 79 11.26 2.95 0.60
C VAL A 79 11.95 1.94 -0.31
N LYS A 80 12.98 2.38 -1.06
CA LYS A 80 13.74 1.49 -1.98
C LYS A 80 14.93 0.83 -1.28
N GLU A 81 15.47 1.47 -0.25
CA GLU A 81 16.59 0.94 0.51
C GLU A 81 16.30 -0.45 1.07
N GLY A 82 17.20 -1.39 0.87
CA GLY A 82 17.12 -2.78 1.34
C GLY A 82 16.31 -3.73 0.45
N ILE A 83 15.44 -3.23 -0.45
CA ILE A 83 14.63 -4.10 -1.33
C ILE A 83 15.52 -4.89 -2.28
N LEU A 84 16.53 -4.26 -2.84
CA LEU A 84 17.43 -4.83 -3.85
C LEU A 84 18.72 -5.42 -3.27
N ASP A 85 18.88 -5.40 -1.97
CA ASP A 85 19.97 -6.05 -1.26
C ASP A 85 19.69 -7.56 -1.19
N PRO A 86 20.53 -8.43 -1.84
CA PRO A 86 20.31 -9.88 -1.86
C PRO A 86 20.30 -10.55 -0.47
N ASP A 87 20.93 -9.92 0.52
CA ASP A 87 20.98 -10.44 1.89
C ASP A 87 19.77 -10.03 2.73
N ARG A 88 18.99 -9.05 2.27
CA ARG A 88 17.84 -8.51 2.98
C ARG A 88 16.52 -8.71 2.25
N MET A 89 16.43 -8.28 0.99
CA MET A 89 15.26 -8.37 0.11
C MET A 89 13.96 -7.78 0.70
N THR A 90 14.08 -6.87 1.64
CA THR A 90 12.96 -6.17 2.29
C THR A 90 13.30 -4.70 2.49
N PRO A 91 12.31 -3.79 2.43
CA PRO A 91 12.58 -2.38 2.62
C PRO A 91 13.08 -2.07 4.03
N ASN A 92 14.00 -1.13 4.14
CA ASN A 92 14.48 -0.61 5.41
C ASN A 92 13.58 0.54 5.87
N ILE A 93 12.37 0.23 6.36
CA ILE A 93 11.41 1.23 6.81
C ILE A 93 11.80 1.67 8.22
N PRO A 94 12.13 2.96 8.43
CA PRO A 94 12.46 3.47 9.77
C PRO A 94 11.23 3.43 10.67
N LEU A 95 11.45 3.15 11.96
CA LEU A 95 10.39 3.26 12.95
C LEU A 95 10.00 4.73 13.13
N ARG A 96 8.72 5.00 13.17
CA ARG A 96 8.16 6.32 13.48
C ARG A 96 7.89 6.47 14.97
N ALA A 97 8.02 7.69 15.47
CA ALA A 97 7.63 8.02 16.84
C ALA A 97 6.10 7.90 17.01
N GLU A 98 5.65 7.75 18.25
CA GLU A 98 4.21 7.57 18.54
C GLU A 98 3.37 8.81 18.21
N ASP A 99 3.97 9.99 18.25
CA ASP A 99 3.33 11.27 17.91
C ASP A 99 3.37 11.62 16.42
N GLU A 100 4.10 10.83 15.61
CA GLU A 100 4.11 10.94 14.16
C GLU A 100 2.95 10.17 13.53
N LEU A 101 2.46 10.66 12.38
CA LEU A 101 1.52 9.90 11.56
C LEU A 101 2.14 8.57 11.14
N SER A 102 1.34 7.50 11.09
CA SER A 102 1.76 6.27 10.44
C SER A 102 2.07 6.51 8.95
N ASP A 103 2.93 5.68 8.34
CA ASP A 103 3.22 5.78 6.91
C ASP A 103 1.95 5.71 6.07
N GLN A 104 1.03 4.82 6.45
CA GLN A 104 -0.26 4.65 5.78
C GLN A 104 -1.13 5.90 5.91
N ALA A 105 -1.16 6.55 7.07
CA ALA A 105 -1.90 7.79 7.26
C ALA A 105 -1.28 8.95 6.46
N GLU A 106 0.04 9.06 6.42
CA GLU A 106 0.73 10.07 5.62
C GLU A 106 0.44 9.94 4.12
N ILE A 107 0.52 8.70 3.59
CA ILE A 107 0.19 8.38 2.20
C ILE A 107 -1.26 8.74 1.90
N SER A 108 -2.18 8.29 2.76
CA SER A 108 -3.62 8.56 2.62
C SER A 108 -3.93 10.05 2.67
N LEU A 109 -3.30 10.79 3.59
CA LEU A 109 -3.44 12.23 3.72
C LEU A 109 -3.01 12.99 2.46
N LYS A 110 -1.88 12.59 1.84
CA LYS A 110 -1.39 13.18 0.57
C LYS A 110 -2.39 12.98 -0.57
N ALA A 111 -2.99 11.79 -0.67
CA ALA A 111 -4.02 11.50 -1.67
C ALA A 111 -5.33 12.23 -1.37
N ALA A 112 -5.79 12.23 -0.11
CA ALA A 112 -7.02 12.88 0.32
C ALA A 112 -7.00 14.40 0.06
N LYS A 113 -5.89 15.09 0.35
CA LYS A 113 -5.74 16.52 0.03
C LYS A 113 -5.93 16.82 -1.46
N LYS A 114 -5.41 15.98 -2.34
CA LYS A 114 -5.61 16.12 -3.80
C LYS A 114 -7.08 15.86 -4.19
N ALA A 115 -7.73 14.87 -3.57
CA ALA A 115 -9.13 14.56 -3.82
C ALA A 115 -10.04 15.72 -3.39
N LEU A 116 -9.83 16.29 -2.21
CA LEU A 116 -10.57 17.47 -1.73
C LEU A 116 -10.38 18.69 -2.67
N THR A 117 -9.15 18.95 -3.10
CA THR A 117 -8.87 20.00 -4.08
C THR A 117 -9.61 19.77 -5.39
N ALA A 118 -9.58 18.55 -5.93
CA ALA A 118 -10.26 18.21 -7.17
C ALA A 118 -11.80 18.32 -7.03
N ALA A 119 -12.33 17.98 -5.87
CA ALA A 119 -13.75 18.10 -5.54
C ALA A 119 -14.18 19.56 -5.25
N GLN A 120 -13.26 20.49 -5.09
CA GLN A 120 -13.50 21.85 -4.57
C GLN A 120 -14.20 21.83 -3.20
N LYS A 121 -13.74 20.90 -2.32
CA LYS A 121 -14.27 20.66 -0.98
C LYS A 121 -13.23 20.96 0.08
N SER A 122 -13.73 21.27 1.28
CA SER A 122 -12.91 21.47 2.49
C SER A 122 -13.16 20.34 3.51
N ALA A 123 -12.39 20.33 4.58
CA ALA A 123 -12.59 19.36 5.67
C ALA A 123 -14.01 19.44 6.28
N THR A 124 -14.61 20.64 6.33
CA THR A 124 -15.96 20.85 6.88
C THR A 124 -17.09 20.30 6.01
N ASP A 125 -16.79 19.89 4.78
CA ASP A 125 -17.74 19.24 3.87
C ASP A 125 -17.71 17.69 4.01
N VAL A 126 -16.87 17.15 4.89
CA VAL A 126 -16.64 15.71 5.04
C VAL A 126 -17.22 15.24 6.36
N ASP A 127 -18.13 14.27 6.30
CA ASP A 127 -18.77 13.67 7.49
C ASP A 127 -18.10 12.36 7.92
N ALA A 128 -17.41 11.69 7.01
CA ALA A 128 -16.76 10.40 7.31
C ALA A 128 -15.45 10.21 6.56
N VAL A 129 -14.50 9.53 7.22
CA VAL A 129 -13.25 9.06 6.62
C VAL A 129 -13.19 7.54 6.71
N ILE A 130 -13.08 6.87 5.56
CA ILE A 130 -12.90 5.42 5.50
C ILE A 130 -11.56 5.14 4.83
N VAL A 131 -10.68 4.38 5.50
CA VAL A 131 -9.41 3.94 4.93
C VAL A 131 -9.48 2.45 4.62
N SER A 132 -9.28 2.12 3.36
CA SER A 132 -9.24 0.74 2.87
C SER A 132 -7.81 0.26 2.78
N CYS A 133 -7.45 -0.80 3.51
CA CYS A 133 -6.11 -1.37 3.49
C CYS A 133 -6.11 -2.87 3.85
N ALA A 134 -4.97 -3.53 3.69
CA ALA A 134 -4.80 -4.94 3.99
C ALA A 134 -4.32 -5.17 5.43
N TYR A 135 -3.63 -4.21 6.02
CA TYR A 135 -3.06 -4.29 7.38
C TYR A 135 -2.91 -2.88 7.96
N THR A 136 -2.71 -2.79 9.27
CA THR A 136 -2.40 -1.54 9.97
C THR A 136 -0.98 -1.58 10.50
N GLN A 137 -0.27 -0.46 10.42
CA GLN A 137 1.09 -0.31 10.96
C GLN A 137 1.09 -0.31 12.50
N ARG A 138 0.01 0.19 13.11
CA ARG A 138 -0.23 0.19 14.56
C ARG A 138 -1.68 -0.14 14.85
N TYR A 139 -1.96 -0.65 16.06
CA TYR A 139 -3.32 -1.00 16.45
C TYR A 139 -4.20 0.22 16.72
N TYR A 140 -3.64 1.27 17.27
CA TYR A 140 -4.31 2.51 17.65
C TYR A 140 -3.41 3.72 17.40
N PRO A 141 -3.99 4.87 17.01
CA PRO A 141 -5.37 5.01 16.52
C PRO A 141 -5.55 4.30 15.17
N ALA A 142 -6.80 4.15 14.70
CA ALA A 142 -7.09 3.72 13.34
C ALA A 142 -6.49 4.71 12.32
N ILE A 143 -6.07 4.24 11.16
CA ILE A 143 -5.48 5.09 10.10
C ILE A 143 -6.45 6.19 9.69
N ALA A 144 -7.75 5.86 9.56
CA ALA A 144 -8.80 6.83 9.25
C ALA A 144 -8.88 7.95 10.30
N ILE A 145 -8.67 7.66 11.59
CA ILE A 145 -8.66 8.65 12.65
C ILE A 145 -7.41 9.55 12.58
N GLU A 146 -6.25 9.00 12.23
CA GLU A 146 -5.05 9.81 11.99
C GLU A 146 -5.28 10.79 10.83
N VAL A 147 -5.86 10.32 9.71
CA VAL A 147 -6.18 11.14 8.54
C VAL A 147 -7.24 12.18 8.87
N GLN A 148 -8.31 11.80 9.57
CA GLN A 148 -9.37 12.67 10.02
C GLN A 148 -8.83 13.83 10.85
N ASN A 149 -8.02 13.50 11.85
CA ASN A 149 -7.40 14.50 12.75
C ASN A 149 -6.45 15.43 11.97
N ALA A 150 -5.60 14.88 11.08
CA ALA A 150 -4.64 15.66 10.31
C ALA A 150 -5.31 16.60 9.26
N LEU A 151 -6.53 16.29 8.83
CA LEU A 151 -7.34 17.15 7.96
C LEU A 151 -8.24 18.11 8.72
N GLY A 152 -8.46 17.93 10.02
CA GLY A 152 -9.39 18.71 10.82
C GLY A 152 -10.87 18.42 10.48
N ILE A 153 -11.19 17.17 10.15
CA ILE A 153 -12.55 16.73 9.84
C ILE A 153 -13.29 16.44 11.15
N GLU A 154 -14.47 17.05 11.32
CA GLU A 154 -15.41 16.75 12.40
C GLU A 154 -16.43 15.71 11.90
N GLY A 155 -16.32 14.48 12.42
CA GLY A 155 -17.19 13.41 11.97
C GLY A 155 -16.75 12.08 12.55
N PHE A 156 -16.82 11.02 11.78
CA PHE A 156 -16.34 9.70 12.22
C PHE A 156 -15.40 9.07 11.19
N GLY A 157 -14.59 8.12 11.66
CA GLY A 157 -13.68 7.40 10.78
C GLY A 157 -13.49 5.96 11.23
N PHE A 158 -13.22 5.07 10.29
CA PHE A 158 -12.85 3.69 10.54
C PHE A 158 -12.04 3.09 9.40
N ASP A 159 -11.27 2.05 9.72
CA ASP A 159 -10.51 1.29 8.74
C ASP A 159 -11.32 0.08 8.25
N MET A 160 -11.28 -0.18 6.94
CA MET A 160 -11.84 -1.36 6.30
C MET A 160 -10.69 -2.32 5.97
N LEU A 161 -10.57 -3.41 6.73
CA LEU A 161 -9.44 -4.36 6.64
C LEU A 161 -9.87 -5.68 6.03
N VAL A 162 -10.25 -5.68 4.77
CA VAL A 162 -10.61 -6.88 4.01
C VAL A 162 -9.75 -7.05 2.74
N ALA A 163 -8.47 -6.74 2.87
CA ALA A 163 -7.44 -6.86 1.83
C ALA A 163 -7.88 -6.24 0.49
N CYS A 164 -7.78 -6.99 -0.61
CA CYS A 164 -8.11 -6.49 -1.96
C CYS A 164 -9.58 -6.05 -2.12
N SER A 165 -10.48 -6.55 -1.29
CA SER A 165 -11.90 -6.20 -1.32
C SER A 165 -12.24 -4.93 -0.54
N SER A 166 -11.30 -4.39 0.25
CA SER A 166 -11.55 -3.21 1.09
C SER A 166 -12.07 -2.02 0.31
N ALA A 167 -11.50 -1.73 -0.86
CA ALA A 167 -11.92 -0.63 -1.70
C ALA A 167 -13.33 -0.79 -2.31
N THR A 168 -13.83 -2.02 -2.38
CA THR A 168 -15.18 -2.31 -2.90
C THR A 168 -16.24 -2.09 -1.82
N PHE A 169 -15.88 -2.35 -0.56
CA PHE A 169 -16.81 -2.25 0.57
C PHE A 169 -16.79 -0.89 1.26
N ALA A 170 -15.73 -0.11 1.08
CA ALA A 170 -15.62 1.26 1.59
C ALA A 170 -16.30 2.25 0.64
#